data_620280eb01ce1a5278398264a229520f
#
_entry.id   620280eb01ce1a5278398264a229520f
#
_cell.length_a   1.000
_cell.length_b   1.000
_cell.length_c   1.000
_cell.angle_alpha   90.00
_cell.angle_beta   90.00
_cell.angle_gamma   90.00
#
_symmetry.space_group_name_H-M   'P 1'
#
loop_
_entity.id
_entity.type
_entity.pdbx_description
1 polymer ?
#
loop_
_entity_poly.entity_id
_entity_poly.type
_entity_poly.pdbx_seq_one_letter_code
_entity_poly.pdbx_strand_id
1 'polypeptide(L)'
;MFSKRTFIIFFSAILLFGGEQAYGQKRNKRQTTAKPVAVESTKKPEPVAITPEKKNVRGSADPVQAVTENILFSHFYEFTRPEFTINHLVIRHDDKGKGDISFSKNGSDETITDPVQLSGLTLERITAALSDLDFVNSTENYQYEKDYSHLGNIKFTLKAGEKSRTATYNWTENKAAKALMDEYRRIGNQYVWMFDINVARENQPLEAPKLMDTLDGYIRRGEISDPEQMTPFLKRLSDDERIPLIARNHAAKLVKQIEKQAEKASK
;
A
#
# COMPACT_ATOMS: atom_id res chain seq x y z
N MET A 1 25.23 51.54 -7.10
CA MET A 1 24.44 51.68 -5.86
C MET A 1 23.74 50.35 -5.62
N PHE A 2 24.43 49.44 -4.92
CA PHE A 2 23.97 48.03 -4.71
C PHE A 2 23.41 47.92 -3.29
N SER A 3 22.12 47.58 -3.18
CA SER A 3 21.44 47.31 -1.91
C SER A 3 21.61 45.85 -1.54
N LYS A 4 22.38 45.58 -0.48
CA LYS A 4 22.50 44.25 0.16
C LYS A 4 21.26 44.04 1.05
N ARG A 5 20.40 43.07 0.70
CA ARG A 5 19.36 42.56 1.59
C ARG A 5 19.89 41.39 2.41
N THR A 6 20.08 41.61 3.68
CA THR A 6 20.48 40.66 4.70
C THR A 6 19.25 39.78 5.03
N PHE A 7 19.36 38.45 4.82
CA PHE A 7 18.37 37.47 5.25
C PHE A 7 18.75 36.98 6.66
N ILE A 8 17.92 37.35 7.64
CA ILE A 8 18.04 36.85 9.01
C ILE A 8 17.28 35.53 9.11
N ILE A 9 18.02 34.44 9.37
CA ILE A 9 17.47 33.11 9.63
C ILE A 9 17.24 33.01 11.16
N PHE A 10 15.99 32.94 11.57
CA PHE A 10 15.61 32.62 12.95
C PHE A 10 15.75 31.11 13.18
N PHE A 11 16.74 30.72 13.94
CA PHE A 11 16.85 29.37 14.52
C PHE A 11 16.00 29.35 15.79
N SER A 12 14.87 28.65 15.77
CA SER A 12 14.05 28.38 16.96
C SER A 12 14.51 27.06 17.57
N ALA A 13 15.26 27.16 18.67
CA ALA A 13 15.64 26.00 19.48
C ALA A 13 14.45 25.61 20.35
N ILE A 14 13.88 24.42 20.14
CA ILE A 14 12.89 23.81 21.02
C ILE A 14 13.64 22.94 22.03
N LEU A 15 13.67 23.40 23.28
CA LEU A 15 14.11 22.66 24.45
C LEU A 15 13.07 21.60 24.83
N LEU A 16 13.43 20.34 24.71
CA LEU A 16 12.67 19.20 25.22
C LEU A 16 12.94 19.05 26.74
N PHE A 17 11.95 19.35 27.54
CA PHE A 17 11.91 18.95 28.93
C PHE A 17 11.44 17.50 29.04
N GLY A 18 12.33 16.61 29.48
CA GLY A 18 12.00 15.26 29.88
C GLY A 18 11.30 15.27 31.22
N GLY A 19 10.09 14.72 31.26
CA GLY A 19 9.38 14.40 32.51
C GLY A 19 9.25 12.89 32.62
N GLU A 20 10.13 12.24 33.42
CA GLU A 20 9.94 10.85 33.84
C GLU A 20 8.78 10.78 34.84
N GLN A 21 7.70 10.11 34.47
CA GLN A 21 6.67 9.67 35.41
C GLN A 21 6.81 8.15 35.61
N ALA A 22 7.41 7.80 36.76
CA ALA A 22 7.45 6.43 37.22
C ALA A 22 6.08 6.03 37.79
N TYR A 23 5.34 5.17 37.09
CA TYR A 23 4.17 4.48 37.64
C TYR A 23 4.58 3.13 38.23
N GLY A 24 4.59 3.07 39.55
CA GLY A 24 4.78 1.83 40.32
C GLY A 24 3.56 0.91 40.20
N GLN A 25 3.73 -0.25 39.56
CA GLN A 25 2.75 -1.34 39.60
C GLN A 25 2.96 -2.18 40.88
N LYS A 26 2.01 -2.12 41.81
CA LYS A 26 1.89 -3.05 42.94
C LYS A 26 1.47 -4.44 42.41
N ARG A 27 2.37 -5.40 42.53
CA ARG A 27 2.16 -6.82 42.27
C ARG A 27 1.37 -7.44 43.44
N ASN A 28 0.09 -7.75 43.26
CA ASN A 28 -0.68 -8.58 44.16
C ASN A 28 -0.41 -10.06 43.84
N LYS A 29 0.37 -10.71 44.74
CA LYS A 29 0.49 -12.18 44.79
C LYS A 29 -0.76 -12.73 45.48
N ARG A 30 -1.62 -13.44 44.75
CA ARG A 30 -2.54 -14.43 45.33
C ARG A 30 -2.01 -15.83 45.01
N GLN A 31 -1.48 -16.49 46.02
CA GLN A 31 -1.27 -17.94 46.04
C GLN A 31 -2.63 -18.60 46.26
N THR A 32 -2.98 -19.50 45.35
CA THR A 32 -4.02 -20.50 45.60
C THR A 32 -3.44 -21.88 45.27
N THR A 33 -3.17 -22.59 46.33
CA THR A 33 -2.86 -24.01 46.35
C THR A 33 -4.11 -24.82 45.99
N ALA A 34 -4.06 -25.58 44.90
CA ALA A 34 -5.05 -26.64 44.61
C ALA A 34 -4.32 -27.98 44.50
N LYS A 35 -4.78 -28.96 45.26
CA LYS A 35 -4.34 -30.35 45.31
C LYS A 35 -4.62 -31.09 43.98
N PRO A 36 -3.80 -32.06 43.59
CA PRO A 36 -4.09 -32.94 42.47
C PRO A 36 -5.13 -33.99 42.85
N VAL A 37 -6.21 -34.05 42.07
CA VAL A 37 -7.16 -35.18 42.07
C VAL A 37 -6.74 -36.13 40.96
N ALA A 38 -6.50 -37.41 41.32
CA ALA A 38 -6.28 -38.52 40.41
C ALA A 38 -7.59 -38.82 39.68
N VAL A 39 -7.55 -38.90 38.34
CA VAL A 39 -8.64 -39.39 37.52
C VAL A 39 -8.18 -40.65 36.78
N GLU A 40 -8.98 -41.62 36.97
CA GLU A 40 -8.98 -43.00 36.52
C GLU A 40 -8.96 -43.18 35.00
N SER A 41 -8.21 -44.18 34.56
CA SER A 41 -8.09 -44.63 33.19
C SER A 41 -9.40 -45.24 32.69
N THR A 42 -9.98 -44.70 31.60
CA THR A 42 -11.03 -45.42 30.85
C THR A 42 -10.69 -45.51 29.36
N LYS A 43 -10.54 -46.76 28.97
CA LYS A 43 -10.68 -47.46 27.67
C LYS A 43 -10.83 -46.61 26.39
N LYS A 44 -9.88 -46.84 25.49
CA LYS A 44 -9.85 -46.58 24.06
C LYS A 44 -10.98 -47.33 23.33
N PRO A 45 -11.79 -46.70 22.48
CA PRO A 45 -12.58 -47.40 21.46
C PRO A 45 -11.79 -47.57 20.16
N GLU A 46 -11.94 -48.74 19.55
CA GLU A 46 -11.39 -49.11 18.25
C GLU A 46 -11.98 -48.30 17.09
N PRO A 47 -11.24 -48.14 15.97
CA PRO A 47 -11.72 -47.44 14.79
C PRO A 47 -12.65 -48.32 13.94
N VAL A 48 -13.87 -47.83 13.73
CA VAL A 48 -14.81 -48.39 12.75
C VAL A 48 -14.43 -47.90 11.37
N ALA A 49 -14.12 -48.83 10.47
CA ALA A 49 -13.89 -48.55 9.06
C ALA A 49 -15.20 -48.17 8.37
N ILE A 50 -15.29 -46.95 7.87
CA ILE A 50 -16.38 -46.51 6.99
C ILE A 50 -15.86 -46.48 5.55
N THR A 51 -16.40 -47.38 4.75
CA THR A 51 -16.18 -47.48 3.30
C THR A 51 -16.87 -46.27 2.62
N PRO A 52 -16.20 -45.52 1.74
CA PRO A 52 -16.88 -44.45 1.00
C PRO A 52 -17.65 -45.02 -0.19
N GLU A 53 -18.95 -44.88 -0.16
CA GLU A 53 -19.86 -45.13 -1.28
C GLU A 53 -19.65 -44.05 -2.37
N LYS A 54 -19.25 -44.51 -3.57
CA LYS A 54 -19.13 -43.68 -4.76
C LYS A 54 -20.52 -43.27 -5.26
N LYS A 55 -20.94 -42.04 -5.03
CA LYS A 55 -22.00 -41.39 -5.79
C LYS A 55 -21.39 -40.64 -6.98
N ASN A 56 -21.53 -41.22 -8.15
CA ASN A 56 -21.31 -40.63 -9.45
C ASN A 56 -22.40 -39.59 -9.68
N VAL A 57 -22.06 -38.27 -9.55
CA VAL A 57 -22.85 -37.19 -10.10
C VAL A 57 -22.05 -36.62 -11.28
N ARG A 58 -22.41 -37.05 -12.47
CA ARG A 58 -22.05 -36.34 -13.73
C ARG A 58 -22.77 -35.00 -13.74
N GLY A 59 -22.07 -33.97 -13.36
CA GLY A 59 -22.38 -32.58 -13.70
C GLY A 59 -21.28 -32.09 -14.63
N SER A 60 -21.59 -32.02 -15.91
CA SER A 60 -20.81 -31.35 -16.93
C SER A 60 -20.80 -29.87 -16.58
N ALA A 61 -19.74 -29.41 -15.91
CA ALA A 61 -19.37 -28.01 -15.89
C ALA A 61 -18.21 -27.88 -16.86
N ASP A 62 -18.46 -27.26 -18.00
CA ASP A 62 -17.41 -26.82 -18.91
C ASP A 62 -16.38 -26.03 -18.11
N PRO A 63 -15.07 -26.31 -18.25
CA PRO A 63 -14.05 -25.45 -17.66
C PRO A 63 -14.17 -24.09 -18.37
N VAL A 64 -14.61 -23.08 -17.63
CA VAL A 64 -14.38 -21.68 -18.00
C VAL A 64 -12.87 -21.56 -18.13
N GLN A 65 -12.38 -21.67 -19.34
CA GLN A 65 -11.01 -21.32 -19.68
C GLN A 65 -10.87 -19.84 -19.30
N ALA A 66 -10.22 -19.58 -18.17
CA ALA A 66 -9.68 -18.27 -17.89
C ALA A 66 -8.74 -17.96 -19.06
N VAL A 67 -9.21 -17.13 -19.98
CA VAL A 67 -8.39 -16.54 -21.03
C VAL A 67 -7.39 -15.67 -20.28
N THR A 68 -6.23 -16.23 -19.97
CA THR A 68 -5.08 -15.48 -19.47
C THR A 68 -4.64 -14.64 -20.68
N GLU A 69 -5.24 -13.43 -20.82
CA GLU A 69 -4.70 -12.44 -21.73
C GLU A 69 -3.23 -12.29 -21.38
N ASN A 70 -2.37 -12.56 -22.35
CA ASN A 70 -0.93 -12.43 -22.20
C ASN A 70 -0.60 -10.93 -22.13
N ILE A 71 -0.78 -10.32 -20.94
CA ILE A 71 -0.54 -8.88 -20.73
C ILE A 71 0.96 -8.66 -20.83
N LEU A 72 1.38 -7.99 -21.87
CA LEU A 72 2.78 -7.58 -22.05
C LEU A 72 3.01 -6.29 -21.26
N PHE A 73 3.56 -6.42 -20.07
CA PHE A 73 3.92 -5.27 -19.26
C PHE A 73 5.10 -4.51 -19.86
N SER A 74 4.94 -3.20 -20.00
CA SER A 74 5.99 -2.29 -20.47
C SER A 74 6.67 -1.53 -19.33
N HIS A 75 5.96 -1.30 -18.22
CA HIS A 75 6.42 -0.55 -17.06
C HIS A 75 6.62 -1.48 -15.85
N PHE A 76 7.78 -1.37 -15.22
CA PHE A 76 8.16 -2.15 -14.03
C PHE A 76 8.76 -1.22 -12.99
N TYR A 77 8.10 -1.07 -11.86
CA TYR A 77 8.58 -0.34 -10.71
C TYR A 77 8.80 -1.30 -9.55
N GLU A 78 9.95 -1.21 -8.90
CA GLU A 78 10.29 -1.99 -7.72
C GLU A 78 10.80 -1.06 -6.63
N PHE A 79 10.28 -1.20 -5.43
CA PHE A 79 10.74 -0.53 -4.23
C PHE A 79 11.16 -1.56 -3.19
N THR A 80 12.32 -1.33 -2.56
CA THR A 80 12.86 -2.23 -1.53
C THR A 80 13.35 -1.41 -0.34
N ARG A 81 12.86 -1.75 0.85
CA ARG A 81 13.31 -1.22 2.13
C ARG A 81 13.06 -2.21 3.25
N PRO A 82 14.06 -3.03 3.63
CA PRO A 82 13.90 -4.19 4.53
C PRO A 82 13.27 -3.86 5.89
N GLU A 83 13.51 -2.68 6.44
CA GLU A 83 13.05 -2.28 7.77
C GLU A 83 11.65 -1.64 7.79
N PHE A 84 11.03 -1.42 6.62
CA PHE A 84 9.69 -0.84 6.54
C PHE A 84 8.58 -1.86 6.70
N THR A 85 7.39 -1.36 7.09
CA THR A 85 6.17 -2.18 7.14
C THR A 85 5.90 -2.85 5.79
N ILE A 86 6.02 -2.09 4.69
CA ILE A 86 6.11 -2.65 3.33
C ILE A 86 7.59 -2.68 2.96
N ASN A 87 8.20 -3.85 3.02
CA ASN A 87 9.63 -4.03 2.80
C ASN A 87 10.00 -4.23 1.33
N HIS A 88 9.06 -4.72 0.54
CA HIS A 88 9.19 -4.91 -0.90
C HIS A 88 7.87 -4.62 -1.59
N LEU A 89 7.90 -3.92 -2.72
CA LEU A 89 6.73 -3.59 -3.51
C LEU A 89 7.13 -3.57 -4.99
N VAL A 90 6.33 -4.22 -5.83
CA VAL A 90 6.48 -4.24 -7.29
C VAL A 90 5.17 -3.80 -7.92
N ILE A 91 5.22 -2.89 -8.88
CA ILE A 91 4.10 -2.49 -9.71
C ILE A 91 4.48 -2.76 -11.17
N ARG A 92 3.63 -3.48 -11.87
CA ARG A 92 3.81 -3.78 -13.30
C ARG A 92 2.54 -3.38 -14.03
N HIS A 93 2.66 -2.68 -15.14
CA HIS A 93 1.51 -2.36 -15.97
C HIS A 93 1.89 -2.20 -17.44
N ASP A 94 0.90 -2.27 -18.31
CA ASP A 94 0.98 -1.92 -19.73
C ASP A 94 0.77 -0.41 -19.95
N ASP A 95 0.82 0.02 -21.21
CA ASP A 95 0.64 1.41 -21.60
C ASP A 95 -0.81 1.93 -21.37
N LYS A 96 -1.76 1.02 -21.09
CA LYS A 96 -3.15 1.33 -20.73
C LYS A 96 -3.38 1.34 -19.23
N GLY A 97 -2.32 1.10 -18.45
CA GLY A 97 -2.38 1.06 -16.99
C GLY A 97 -2.96 -0.21 -16.39
N LYS A 98 -3.19 -1.25 -17.19
CA LYS A 98 -3.63 -2.56 -16.72
C LYS A 98 -2.42 -3.36 -16.24
N GLY A 99 -2.50 -3.89 -15.03
CA GLY A 99 -1.37 -4.59 -14.46
C GLY A 99 -1.63 -5.20 -13.11
N ASP A 100 -0.56 -5.33 -12.32
CA ASP A 100 -0.61 -5.85 -10.96
C ASP A 100 0.32 -5.08 -10.01
N ILE A 101 -0.01 -5.14 -8.74
CA ILE A 101 0.85 -4.75 -7.63
C ILE A 101 1.11 -5.97 -6.76
N SER A 102 2.39 -6.23 -6.47
CA SER A 102 2.80 -7.25 -5.52
C SER A 102 3.58 -6.60 -4.39
N PHE A 103 3.30 -6.97 -3.14
CA PHE A 103 4.03 -6.44 -2.00
C PHE A 103 4.15 -7.44 -0.87
N SER A 104 5.19 -7.27 -0.05
CA SER A 104 5.43 -8.05 1.16
C SER A 104 5.47 -7.14 2.37
N LYS A 105 4.96 -7.62 3.50
CA LYS A 105 4.99 -6.91 4.78
C LYS A 105 6.13 -7.45 5.65
N ASN A 106 6.77 -6.56 6.39
CA ASN A 106 7.80 -6.97 7.34
C ASN A 106 7.22 -7.94 8.38
N GLY A 107 7.92 -9.05 8.62
CA GLY A 107 7.47 -10.13 9.51
C GLY A 107 6.49 -11.12 8.88
N SER A 108 6.26 -11.05 7.56
CA SER A 108 5.49 -12.04 6.81
C SER A 108 6.30 -12.53 5.61
N ASP A 109 6.30 -13.85 5.40
CA ASP A 109 6.92 -14.48 4.22
C ASP A 109 5.97 -14.50 3.01
N GLU A 110 4.74 -14.00 3.19
CA GLU A 110 3.72 -13.97 2.15
C GLU A 110 3.87 -12.74 1.25
N THR A 111 3.83 -12.97 -0.06
CA THR A 111 3.70 -11.92 -1.07
C THR A 111 2.25 -11.82 -1.51
N ILE A 112 1.67 -10.66 -1.30
CA ILE A 112 0.31 -10.32 -1.70
C ILE A 112 0.36 -9.78 -3.13
N THR A 113 -0.58 -10.21 -3.99
CA THR A 113 -0.67 -9.71 -5.36
C THR A 113 -2.11 -9.36 -5.70
N ASP A 114 -2.33 -8.10 -6.09
CA ASP A 114 -3.63 -7.55 -6.48
C ASP A 114 -3.58 -6.94 -7.89
N PRO A 115 -4.67 -6.99 -8.66
CA PRO A 115 -4.74 -6.32 -9.93
C PRO A 115 -4.77 -4.79 -9.75
N VAL A 116 -4.12 -4.07 -10.68
CA VAL A 116 -4.20 -2.61 -10.75
C VAL A 116 -4.77 -2.16 -12.09
N GLN A 117 -5.52 -1.06 -12.04
CA GLN A 117 -5.92 -0.29 -13.20
C GLN A 117 -5.63 1.18 -12.92
N LEU A 118 -4.62 1.71 -13.57
CA LEU A 118 -4.24 3.12 -13.41
C LEU A 118 -5.23 4.00 -14.20
N SER A 119 -5.52 5.18 -13.67
CA SER A 119 -6.36 6.16 -14.36
C SER A 119 -5.60 6.86 -15.49
N GLY A 120 -6.34 7.48 -16.42
CA GLY A 120 -5.75 8.29 -17.48
C GLY A 120 -4.85 9.41 -16.94
N LEU A 121 -5.29 10.09 -15.89
CA LEU A 121 -4.53 11.16 -15.24
C LEU A 121 -3.21 10.65 -14.63
N THR A 122 -3.21 9.49 -14.02
CA THR A 122 -1.98 8.84 -13.51
C THR A 122 -1.03 8.49 -14.64
N LEU A 123 -1.54 7.92 -15.73
CA LEU A 123 -0.74 7.59 -16.91
C LEU A 123 -0.14 8.82 -17.60
N GLU A 124 -0.90 9.91 -17.70
CA GLU A 124 -0.40 11.18 -18.21
C GLU A 124 0.78 11.69 -17.42
N ARG A 125 0.72 11.67 -16.08
CA ARG A 125 1.83 12.08 -15.21
C ARG A 125 3.07 11.19 -15.36
N ILE A 126 2.88 9.87 -15.45
CA ILE A 126 3.96 8.92 -15.70
C ILE A 126 4.60 9.19 -17.06
N THR A 127 3.78 9.29 -18.10
CA THR A 127 4.24 9.53 -19.48
C THR A 127 4.98 10.86 -19.61
N ALA A 128 4.47 11.93 -19.00
CA ALA A 128 5.15 13.22 -18.97
C ALA A 128 6.54 13.14 -18.33
N ALA A 129 6.64 12.51 -17.16
CA ALA A 129 7.93 12.34 -16.47
C ALA A 129 8.91 11.50 -17.30
N LEU A 130 8.45 10.42 -17.95
CA LEU A 130 9.28 9.58 -18.82
C LEU A 130 9.73 10.31 -20.08
N SER A 131 8.87 11.15 -20.65
CA SER A 131 9.19 12.00 -21.80
C SER A 131 10.22 13.06 -21.44
N ASP A 132 10.05 13.77 -20.31
CA ASP A 132 10.99 14.77 -19.82
C ASP A 132 12.40 14.21 -19.56
N LEU A 133 12.46 12.90 -19.20
CA LEU A 133 13.72 12.18 -18.99
C LEU A 133 14.34 11.66 -20.30
N ASP A 134 13.61 11.69 -21.43
CA ASP A 134 13.92 10.84 -22.60
C ASP A 134 14.34 9.42 -22.14
N PHE A 135 13.52 8.84 -21.23
CA PHE A 135 13.94 7.74 -20.37
C PHE A 135 14.59 6.60 -21.12
N VAL A 136 14.04 6.17 -22.26
CA VAL A 136 14.51 4.99 -23.00
C VAL A 136 15.85 5.22 -23.68
N ASN A 137 16.15 6.47 -24.12
CA ASN A 137 17.37 6.79 -24.85
C ASN A 137 18.47 7.41 -23.95
N SER A 138 18.07 7.96 -22.80
CA SER A 138 19.01 8.59 -21.86
C SER A 138 19.93 7.56 -21.18
N THR A 139 21.15 7.95 -20.91
CA THR A 139 22.15 7.19 -20.11
C THR A 139 22.42 7.85 -18.76
N GLU A 140 21.65 8.89 -18.41
CA GLU A 140 21.82 9.67 -17.18
C GLU A 140 21.66 8.78 -15.93
N ASN A 141 22.56 8.95 -14.96
CA ASN A 141 22.42 8.35 -13.64
C ASN A 141 21.62 9.31 -12.76
N TYR A 142 20.44 8.88 -12.31
CA TYR A 142 19.56 9.70 -11.48
C TYR A 142 19.92 9.67 -9.99
N GLN A 143 20.84 8.79 -9.56
CA GLN A 143 21.27 8.72 -8.17
C GLN A 143 22.01 10.00 -7.79
N TYR A 144 21.57 10.61 -6.69
CA TYR A 144 22.27 11.73 -6.07
C TYR A 144 23.66 11.30 -5.54
N GLU A 145 24.59 12.24 -5.42
CA GLU A 145 25.95 11.96 -4.93
C GLU A 145 25.98 11.25 -3.57
N LYS A 146 25.08 11.68 -2.66
CA LYS A 146 24.95 11.07 -1.35
C LYS A 146 23.95 9.91 -1.38
N ASP A 147 24.34 8.78 -0.79
CA ASP A 147 23.48 7.62 -0.61
C ASP A 147 22.49 7.84 0.53
N TYR A 148 21.21 7.70 0.22
CA TYR A 148 20.10 7.74 1.15
C TYR A 148 19.34 6.39 1.21
N SER A 149 20.07 5.28 1.18
CA SER A 149 19.52 3.90 1.17
C SER A 149 18.54 3.63 2.31
N HIS A 150 18.64 4.37 3.43
CA HIS A 150 17.67 4.34 4.53
C HIS A 150 16.26 4.82 4.12
N LEU A 151 16.11 5.53 3.00
CA LEU A 151 14.81 5.92 2.44
C LEU A 151 14.17 4.81 1.58
N GLY A 152 14.93 3.75 1.29
CA GLY A 152 14.58 2.68 0.37
C GLY A 152 15.14 2.90 -1.03
N ASN A 153 15.35 1.80 -1.75
CA ASN A 153 15.85 1.82 -3.12
C ASN A 153 14.69 1.59 -4.08
N ILE A 154 14.68 2.33 -5.17
CA ILE A 154 13.78 2.07 -6.29
C ILE A 154 14.56 1.57 -7.50
N LYS A 155 13.89 0.75 -8.29
CA LYS A 155 14.33 0.31 -9.60
C LYS A 155 13.18 0.46 -10.56
N PHE A 156 13.38 1.23 -11.60
CA PHE A 156 12.39 1.45 -12.63
C PHE A 156 12.89 0.90 -13.97
N THR A 157 12.09 0.10 -14.66
CA THR A 157 12.40 -0.43 -15.98
C THR A 157 11.27 -0.09 -16.95
N LEU A 158 11.61 0.49 -18.09
CA LEU A 158 10.70 0.73 -19.20
C LEU A 158 11.14 -0.11 -20.41
N LYS A 159 10.17 -0.80 -21.01
CA LYS A 159 10.32 -1.51 -22.29
C LYS A 159 9.49 -0.80 -23.35
N ALA A 160 10.12 -0.38 -24.42
CA ALA A 160 9.50 0.31 -25.55
C ALA A 160 9.96 -0.34 -26.86
N GLY A 161 9.15 -1.27 -27.37
CA GLY A 161 9.54 -2.12 -28.50
C GLY A 161 10.76 -2.98 -28.15
N GLU A 162 11.80 -2.89 -28.99
CA GLU A 162 13.07 -3.62 -28.76
C GLU A 162 14.00 -2.95 -27.73
N LYS A 163 13.72 -1.69 -27.36
CA LYS A 163 14.51 -0.95 -26.39
C LYS A 163 14.03 -1.23 -24.97
N SER A 164 14.99 -1.32 -24.05
CA SER A 164 14.70 -1.43 -22.63
C SER A 164 15.76 -0.68 -21.83
N ARG A 165 15.31 0.06 -20.83
CA ARG A 165 16.22 0.74 -19.89
C ARG A 165 15.78 0.51 -18.47
N THR A 166 16.77 0.35 -17.59
CA THR A 166 16.59 0.29 -16.14
C THR A 166 17.37 1.40 -15.47
N ALA A 167 16.76 2.10 -14.52
CA ALA A 167 17.39 3.06 -13.64
C ALA A 167 17.16 2.64 -12.18
N THR A 168 18.18 2.81 -11.33
CA THR A 168 18.11 2.51 -9.89
C THR A 168 18.62 3.71 -9.12
N TYR A 169 17.87 4.16 -8.13
CA TYR A 169 18.26 5.26 -7.23
C TYR A 169 17.44 5.23 -5.94
N ASN A 170 17.89 5.92 -4.91
CA ASN A 170 17.15 6.10 -3.65
C ASN A 170 16.81 7.57 -3.38
N TRP A 171 17.55 8.46 -3.99
CA TRP A 171 17.33 9.90 -3.96
C TRP A 171 17.84 10.53 -5.24
N THR A 172 17.17 11.60 -5.70
CA THR A 172 17.54 12.32 -6.92
C THR A 172 17.20 13.80 -6.82
N GLU A 173 18.01 14.64 -7.44
CA GLU A 173 17.72 16.07 -7.70
C GLU A 173 17.07 16.29 -9.05
N ASN A 174 17.12 15.31 -9.96
CA ASN A 174 16.43 15.39 -11.23
C ASN A 174 14.91 15.42 -10.99
N LYS A 175 14.26 16.51 -11.37
CA LYS A 175 12.85 16.78 -11.08
C LYS A 175 11.91 15.75 -11.69
N ALA A 176 12.18 15.32 -12.93
CA ALA A 176 11.34 14.34 -13.63
C ALA A 176 11.51 12.93 -13.05
N ALA A 177 12.74 12.52 -12.71
CA ALA A 177 13.00 11.26 -12.02
C ALA A 177 12.34 11.23 -10.63
N LYS A 178 12.36 12.37 -9.91
CA LYS A 178 11.65 12.52 -8.65
C LYS A 178 10.15 12.42 -8.83
N ALA A 179 9.58 13.09 -9.83
CA ALA A 179 8.14 13.04 -10.13
C ALA A 179 7.69 11.61 -10.45
N LEU A 180 8.48 10.86 -11.22
CA LEU A 180 8.22 9.46 -11.54
C LEU A 180 8.23 8.57 -10.26
N MET A 181 9.25 8.71 -9.42
CA MET A 181 9.35 8.01 -8.14
C MET A 181 8.15 8.32 -7.23
N ASP A 182 7.81 9.60 -7.10
CA ASP A 182 6.72 10.06 -6.25
C ASP A 182 5.35 9.55 -6.76
N GLU A 183 5.18 9.46 -8.09
CA GLU A 183 3.93 8.94 -8.66
C GLU A 183 3.75 7.45 -8.36
N TYR A 184 4.77 6.62 -8.55
CA TYR A 184 4.70 5.20 -8.20
C TYR A 184 4.53 4.96 -6.71
N ARG A 185 5.10 5.80 -5.85
CA ARG A 185 4.86 5.75 -4.41
C ARG A 185 3.39 6.04 -4.09
N ARG A 186 2.77 7.03 -4.75
CA ARG A 186 1.34 7.36 -4.59
C ARG A 186 0.43 6.22 -5.04
N ILE A 187 0.78 5.54 -6.14
CA ILE A 187 0.08 4.33 -6.59
C ILE A 187 0.19 3.23 -5.52
N GLY A 188 1.40 2.98 -5.02
CA GLY A 188 1.63 2.00 -3.96
C GLY A 188 0.78 2.29 -2.72
N ASN A 189 0.77 3.52 -2.21
CA ASN A 189 -0.04 3.94 -1.07
C ASN A 189 -1.53 3.69 -1.30
N GLN A 190 -2.04 4.03 -2.49
CA GLN A 190 -3.44 3.84 -2.86
C GLN A 190 -3.87 2.38 -2.79
N TYR A 191 -3.15 1.50 -3.48
CA TYR A 191 -3.53 0.10 -3.59
C TYR A 191 -3.25 -0.71 -2.32
N VAL A 192 -2.14 -0.44 -1.62
CA VAL A 192 -1.87 -1.06 -0.31
C VAL A 192 -2.94 -0.66 0.70
N TRP A 193 -3.35 0.61 0.74
CA TRP A 193 -4.44 1.03 1.62
C TRP A 193 -5.77 0.34 1.26
N MET A 194 -6.09 0.20 -0.04
CA MET A 194 -7.29 -0.52 -0.49
C MET A 194 -7.27 -1.99 -0.05
N PHE A 195 -6.12 -2.63 -0.12
CA PHE A 195 -5.94 -3.97 0.40
C PHE A 195 -6.16 -4.01 1.93
N ASP A 196 -5.51 -3.14 2.68
CA ASP A 196 -5.58 -3.14 4.15
C ASP A 196 -7.00 -2.93 4.66
N ILE A 197 -7.77 -2.01 4.06
CA ILE A 197 -9.17 -1.79 4.46
C ILE A 197 -10.05 -2.99 4.07
N ASN A 198 -9.79 -3.68 2.97
CA ASN A 198 -10.51 -4.90 2.60
C ASN A 198 -10.26 -6.02 3.61
N VAL A 199 -9.00 -6.24 4.01
CA VAL A 199 -8.65 -7.20 5.06
C VAL A 199 -9.32 -6.83 6.39
N ALA A 200 -9.30 -5.56 6.76
CA ALA A 200 -9.93 -5.08 7.98
C ALA A 200 -11.45 -5.33 7.99
N ARG A 201 -12.14 -5.07 6.88
CA ARG A 201 -13.59 -5.32 6.73
C ARG A 201 -13.99 -6.76 7.04
N GLU A 202 -13.14 -7.71 6.70
CA GLU A 202 -13.42 -9.14 6.82
C GLU A 202 -12.95 -9.72 8.15
N ASN A 203 -11.80 -9.27 8.65
CA ASN A 203 -11.13 -9.92 9.76
C ASN A 203 -11.04 -9.05 11.03
N GLN A 204 -10.91 -7.72 10.89
CA GLN A 204 -10.66 -6.80 11.99
C GLN A 204 -11.40 -5.46 11.80
N PRO A 205 -12.74 -5.44 11.78
CA PRO A 205 -13.51 -4.23 11.43
C PRO A 205 -13.22 -3.02 12.32
N LEU A 206 -12.78 -3.23 13.56
CA LEU A 206 -12.44 -2.15 14.50
C LEU A 206 -11.18 -1.36 14.10
N GLU A 207 -10.35 -1.87 13.20
CA GLU A 207 -9.22 -1.13 12.64
C GLU A 207 -9.63 -0.16 11.52
N ALA A 208 -10.83 -0.31 10.94
CA ALA A 208 -11.30 0.51 9.84
C ALA A 208 -11.27 2.03 10.14
N PRO A 209 -11.64 2.54 11.33
CA PRO A 209 -11.55 3.97 11.63
C PRO A 209 -10.12 4.50 11.50
N LYS A 210 -9.12 3.78 12.00
CA LYS A 210 -7.71 4.16 11.92
C LYS A 210 -7.20 4.16 10.47
N LEU A 211 -7.62 3.19 9.67
CA LEU A 211 -7.30 3.15 8.24
C LEU A 211 -7.93 4.33 7.50
N MET A 212 -9.16 4.75 7.86
CA MET A 212 -9.80 5.94 7.29
C MET A 212 -9.03 7.23 7.66
N ASP A 213 -8.54 7.36 8.90
CA ASP A 213 -7.70 8.48 9.32
C ASP A 213 -6.38 8.51 8.52
N THR A 214 -5.80 7.34 8.24
CA THR A 214 -4.59 7.22 7.41
C THR A 214 -4.85 7.71 5.99
N LEU A 215 -5.96 7.31 5.37
CA LEU A 215 -6.33 7.75 4.04
C LEU A 215 -6.57 9.26 3.98
N ASP A 216 -7.30 9.83 4.95
CA ASP A 216 -7.50 11.28 5.04
C ASP A 216 -6.15 12.02 5.10
N GLY A 217 -5.20 11.49 5.89
CA GLY A 217 -3.84 12.00 5.94
C GLY A 217 -3.14 11.94 4.58
N TYR A 218 -3.23 10.82 3.87
CA TYR A 218 -2.64 10.66 2.54
C TYR A 218 -3.24 11.63 1.52
N ILE A 219 -4.57 11.77 1.47
CA ILE A 219 -5.25 12.70 0.56
C ILE A 219 -4.83 14.15 0.83
N ARG A 220 -4.77 14.55 2.10
CA ARG A 220 -4.36 15.93 2.47
C ARG A 220 -2.92 16.26 2.09
N ARG A 221 -2.01 15.28 2.12
CA ARG A 221 -0.61 15.45 1.73
C ARG A 221 -0.34 15.20 0.25
N GLY A 222 -1.36 14.83 -0.55
CA GLY A 222 -1.19 14.49 -1.96
C GLY A 222 -0.39 13.20 -2.17
N GLU A 223 -0.53 12.23 -1.27
CA GLU A 223 0.18 10.95 -1.26
C GLU A 223 -0.66 9.79 -1.86
N ILE A 224 -1.79 10.10 -2.48
CA ILE A 224 -2.61 9.21 -3.31
C ILE A 224 -2.48 9.64 -4.76
N SER A 225 -2.35 8.68 -5.66
CA SER A 225 -2.18 8.96 -7.08
C SER A 225 -3.44 9.61 -7.68
N ASP A 226 -4.58 8.98 -7.50
CA ASP A 226 -5.87 9.48 -8.01
C ASP A 226 -6.99 9.28 -6.98
N PRO A 227 -7.24 10.30 -6.14
CA PRO A 227 -8.34 10.24 -5.18
C PRO A 227 -9.72 10.10 -5.83
N GLU A 228 -9.93 10.65 -7.03
CA GLU A 228 -11.22 10.56 -7.72
C GLU A 228 -11.53 9.13 -8.13
N GLN A 229 -10.52 8.38 -8.58
CA GLN A 229 -10.66 6.95 -8.88
C GLN A 229 -11.11 6.12 -7.67
N MET A 230 -10.80 6.58 -6.44
CA MET A 230 -11.20 5.89 -5.21
C MET A 230 -12.67 6.15 -4.82
N THR A 231 -13.31 7.17 -5.39
CA THR A 231 -14.68 7.59 -5.00
C THR A 231 -15.70 6.44 -5.05
N PRO A 232 -15.78 5.59 -6.09
CA PRO A 232 -16.72 4.48 -6.11
C PRO A 232 -16.46 3.44 -5.00
N PHE A 233 -15.20 3.22 -4.65
CA PHE A 233 -14.80 2.32 -3.58
C PHE A 233 -15.19 2.90 -2.20
N LEU A 234 -14.92 4.17 -1.97
CA LEU A 234 -15.29 4.87 -0.73
C LEU A 234 -16.81 4.95 -0.53
N LYS A 235 -17.60 5.12 -1.61
CA LYS A 235 -19.05 5.04 -1.55
C LYS A 235 -19.53 3.67 -1.07
N ARG A 236 -18.95 2.58 -1.60
CA ARG A 236 -19.27 1.23 -1.09
C ARG A 236 -18.90 1.04 0.37
N LEU A 237 -17.78 1.63 0.83
CA LEU A 237 -17.39 1.58 2.26
C LEU A 237 -18.36 2.35 3.15
N SER A 238 -18.93 3.46 2.68
CA SER A 238 -19.90 4.24 3.47
C SER A 238 -21.19 3.46 3.76
N ASP A 239 -21.53 2.51 2.90
CA ASP A 239 -22.74 1.69 3.00
C ASP A 239 -22.46 0.30 3.62
N ASP A 240 -21.20 -0.04 3.91
CA ASP A 240 -20.80 -1.35 4.38
C ASP A 240 -20.99 -1.54 5.89
N GLU A 241 -22.03 -2.28 6.28
CA GLU A 241 -22.38 -2.52 7.69
C GLU A 241 -21.34 -3.38 8.45
N ARG A 242 -20.41 -4.03 7.76
CA ARG A 242 -19.34 -4.80 8.40
C ARG A 242 -18.34 -3.93 9.15
N ILE A 243 -18.20 -2.66 8.79
CA ILE A 243 -17.31 -1.72 9.46
C ILE A 243 -18.08 -0.76 10.37
N PRO A 244 -17.44 -0.24 11.45
CA PRO A 244 -18.09 0.68 12.38
C PRO A 244 -18.65 1.93 11.71
N LEU A 245 -19.77 2.44 12.24
CA LEU A 245 -20.45 3.63 11.73
C LEU A 245 -19.51 4.86 11.61
N ILE A 246 -18.54 4.99 12.53
CA ILE A 246 -17.56 6.07 12.49
C ILE A 246 -16.69 6.00 11.21
N ALA A 247 -16.28 4.80 10.80
CA ALA A 247 -15.51 4.60 9.56
C ALA A 247 -16.39 4.86 8.33
N ARG A 248 -17.64 4.42 8.32
CA ARG A 248 -18.63 4.68 7.25
C ARG A 248 -18.87 6.18 7.05
N ASN A 249 -19.10 6.89 8.14
CA ASN A 249 -19.29 8.35 8.11
C ASN A 249 -18.03 9.08 7.61
N HIS A 250 -16.84 8.57 7.98
CA HIS A 250 -15.57 9.13 7.49
C HIS A 250 -15.41 8.90 5.99
N ALA A 251 -15.72 7.70 5.48
CA ALA A 251 -15.72 7.40 4.05
C ALA A 251 -16.65 8.36 3.28
N ALA A 252 -17.88 8.54 3.75
CA ALA A 252 -18.83 9.49 3.14
C ALA A 252 -18.31 10.95 3.15
N LYS A 253 -17.64 11.36 4.22
CA LYS A 253 -17.01 12.69 4.30
C LYS A 253 -15.88 12.85 3.28
N LEU A 254 -15.02 11.83 3.12
CA LEU A 254 -13.94 11.86 2.15
C LEU A 254 -14.45 11.93 0.72
N VAL A 255 -15.52 11.19 0.38
CA VAL A 255 -16.18 11.30 -0.93
C VAL A 255 -16.56 12.74 -1.23
N LYS A 256 -17.28 13.40 -0.32
CA LYS A 256 -17.69 14.81 -0.49
C LYS A 256 -16.48 15.76 -0.63
N GLN A 257 -15.41 15.49 0.09
CA GLN A 257 -14.17 16.29 0.01
C GLN A 257 -13.50 16.14 -1.35
N ILE A 258 -13.36 14.91 -1.87
CA ILE A 258 -12.76 14.63 -3.17
C ILE A 258 -13.60 15.26 -4.29
N GLU A 259 -14.92 15.05 -4.31
CA GLU A 259 -15.82 15.63 -5.30
C GLU A 259 -15.73 17.17 -5.32
N LYS A 260 -15.69 17.80 -4.15
CA LYS A 260 -15.53 19.25 -4.03
C LYS A 260 -14.17 19.76 -4.53
N GLN A 261 -13.10 18.97 -4.37
CA GLN A 261 -11.77 19.31 -4.90
C GLN A 261 -11.74 19.21 -6.42
N ALA A 262 -12.33 18.15 -6.99
CA ALA A 262 -12.47 17.96 -8.43
C ALA A 262 -13.25 19.10 -9.10
N GLU A 263 -14.39 19.51 -8.52
CA GLU A 263 -15.19 20.65 -9.02
C GLU A 263 -14.40 21.98 -9.01
N LYS A 264 -13.49 22.16 -8.05
CA LYS A 264 -12.64 23.36 -8.00
C LYS A 264 -11.50 23.34 -9.01
N ALA A 265 -10.97 22.15 -9.32
CA ALA A 265 -9.89 21.98 -10.29
C ALA A 265 -10.39 22.12 -11.74
N SER A 266 -11.70 21.89 -11.99
CA SER A 266 -12.33 22.01 -13.31
C SER A 266 -12.79 23.44 -13.66
N LYS A 267 -12.71 24.40 -12.73
CA LYS A 267 -13.04 25.85 -12.90
C LYS A 267 -11.81 26.68 -13.12
#